data_320eefb734daf295b880a3cb711b4f52
#
_entry.id   320eefb734daf295b880a3cb711b4f52
#
_cell.length_a   1.000
_cell.length_b   1.000
_cell.length_c   1.000
_cell.angle_alpha   90.00
_cell.angle_beta   90.00
_cell.angle_gamma   90.00
#
_symmetry.space_group_name_H-M   'P 1'
#
loop_
_entity.id
_entity.type
_entity.pdbx_description
1 polymer ?
#
loop_
_entity_poly.entity_id
_entity_poly.type
_entity_poly.pdbx_seq_one_letter_code
_entity_poly.pdbx_strand_id
1 'polypeptide(L)'
;MRGFEFRHLPGQVVLPYAGAVQTLAQDFAMQSQKESRLFLQKLLQNPPTLPFEPKLLPLLFAVTQEGSNASVRSVVALIEKSPRLATRVLTVANSAAYGLEFKVSTLQRAISIMGLREVRLLVLMVGMSSFIREAQLPKSFDTAAFWKHLLFVATIARTLADVLGGDNGVCGASACAGERLVMVPDEAYIAGLLHDVGKIFFAAARPDLWEKTAEMEQAENCGSSEAETAQLGMDHGLIGAAVMHQWKLPLVLTEPINLHHSPELATTYKMEARLLAAANALAHCSHDAPMLRSKAGEHLPEGCDLDAVSAAVLESMVRIQEAGFAELDA
;
A
#
# COMPACT_ATOMS: atom_id res chain seq x y z
N MET A 1 24.68 10.95 -3.58
CA MET A 1 24.42 9.57 -3.14
C MET A 1 24.60 9.52 -1.63
N ARG A 2 23.54 9.71 -0.85
CA ARG A 2 23.56 9.41 0.58
C ARG A 2 22.92 8.04 0.74
N GLY A 3 23.72 7.08 1.24
CA GLY A 3 23.35 5.70 1.39
C GLY A 3 22.18 5.54 2.34
N PHE A 4 21.35 4.56 2.05
CA PHE A 4 20.34 4.03 2.95
C PHE A 4 21.07 3.46 4.17
N GLU A 5 21.04 4.16 5.30
CA GLU A 5 21.47 3.60 6.58
C GLU A 5 20.37 2.67 7.08
N PHE A 6 20.62 1.37 6.97
CA PHE A 6 19.84 0.36 7.63
C PHE A 6 20.00 0.53 9.14
N ARG A 7 19.06 1.20 9.81
CA ARG A 7 18.98 1.22 11.26
C ARG A 7 18.43 -0.12 11.75
N HIS A 8 19.07 -0.62 12.75
CA HIS A 8 18.88 -1.87 13.48
C HIS A 8 17.46 -2.46 13.40
N LEU A 9 17.37 -3.68 12.87
CA LEU A 9 16.22 -4.57 13.07
C LEU A 9 16.28 -5.09 14.53
N PRO A 10 15.25 -4.89 15.36
CA PRO A 10 15.15 -5.52 16.66
C PRO A 10 14.70 -6.97 16.51
N GLY A 11 15.50 -7.91 16.87
CA GLY A 11 15.20 -9.34 16.82
C GLY A 11 16.28 -10.18 17.45
N GLN A 12 16.74 -9.83 18.66
CA GLN A 12 17.48 -10.77 19.49
C GLN A 12 16.49 -11.57 20.34
N VAL A 13 16.05 -12.71 19.83
CA VAL A 13 15.51 -13.77 20.68
C VAL A 13 16.70 -14.39 21.41
N VAL A 14 16.87 -14.02 22.67
CA VAL A 14 17.84 -14.67 23.57
C VAL A 14 17.25 -15.99 24.00
N LEU A 15 17.69 -17.09 23.39
CA LEU A 15 17.44 -18.44 23.89
C LEU A 15 18.54 -18.86 24.84
N PRO A 16 18.23 -19.35 26.05
CA PRO A 16 19.21 -19.83 27.00
C PRO A 16 19.52 -21.31 26.76
N TYR A 17 20.48 -21.65 25.90
CA TYR A 17 21.17 -22.95 25.95
C TYR A 17 22.44 -22.96 25.07
N ALA A 18 23.61 -23.24 25.73
CA ALA A 18 24.89 -23.80 25.26
C ALA A 18 25.53 -23.35 23.93
N GLY A 19 26.73 -22.84 24.01
CA GLY A 19 27.62 -22.22 23.01
C GLY A 19 27.64 -22.73 21.56
N ALA A 20 27.42 -24.00 21.28
CA ALA A 20 27.39 -24.51 19.90
C ALA A 20 26.07 -24.16 19.14
N VAL A 21 24.94 -24.12 19.83
CA VAL A 21 23.63 -23.74 19.25
C VAL A 21 23.59 -22.23 19.01
N GLN A 22 24.26 -21.45 19.86
CA GLN A 22 24.37 -20.00 19.69
C GLN A 22 25.19 -19.64 18.44
N THR A 23 26.28 -20.36 18.17
CA THR A 23 27.12 -20.14 16.98
C THR A 23 26.35 -20.50 15.71
N LEU A 24 25.64 -21.64 15.68
CA LEU A 24 24.79 -22.05 14.54
C LEU A 24 23.61 -21.08 14.31
N ALA A 25 22.98 -20.60 15.36
CA ALA A 25 21.91 -19.62 15.26
C ALA A 25 22.43 -18.25 14.78
N GLN A 26 23.63 -17.84 15.21
CA GLN A 26 24.28 -16.61 14.72
C GLN A 26 24.73 -16.74 13.26
N ASP A 27 25.28 -17.89 12.88
CA ASP A 27 25.68 -18.17 11.50
C ASP A 27 24.46 -18.25 10.57
N PHE A 28 23.37 -18.88 11.01
CA PHE A 28 22.10 -18.91 10.27
C PHE A 28 21.49 -17.52 10.13
N ALA A 29 21.44 -16.73 11.20
CA ALA A 29 20.95 -15.34 11.17
C ALA A 29 21.82 -14.45 10.27
N MET A 30 23.15 -14.61 10.30
CA MET A 30 24.05 -13.87 9.40
C MET A 30 23.91 -14.30 7.95
N GLN A 31 23.71 -15.59 7.69
CA GLN A 31 23.50 -16.10 6.34
C GLN A 31 22.16 -15.66 5.78
N SER A 32 21.08 -15.73 6.58
CA SER A 32 19.75 -15.21 6.25
C SER A 32 19.80 -13.71 5.95
N GLN A 33 20.47 -12.89 6.76
CA GLN A 33 20.65 -11.47 6.49
C GLN A 33 21.42 -11.19 5.20
N LYS A 34 22.42 -12.01 4.86
CA LYS A 34 23.18 -11.86 3.61
C LYS A 34 22.32 -12.20 2.40
N GLU A 35 21.52 -13.25 2.47
CA GLU A 35 20.59 -13.65 1.42
C GLU A 35 19.49 -12.63 1.23
N SER A 36 18.91 -12.10 2.31
CA SER A 36 17.92 -11.04 2.32
C SER A 36 18.43 -9.77 1.65
N ARG A 37 19.63 -9.34 2.03
CA ARG A 37 20.30 -8.18 1.40
C ARG A 37 20.55 -8.40 -0.09
N LEU A 38 21.02 -9.59 -0.46
CA LEU A 38 21.25 -9.94 -1.87
C LEU A 38 19.97 -9.98 -2.68
N PHE A 39 18.89 -10.53 -2.10
CA PHE A 39 17.56 -10.51 -2.70
C PHE A 39 17.09 -9.08 -2.98
N LEU A 40 17.07 -8.23 -1.95
CA LEU A 40 16.66 -6.84 -2.08
C LEU A 40 17.55 -6.07 -3.07
N GLN A 41 18.86 -6.28 -3.01
CA GLN A 41 19.80 -5.67 -3.95
C GLN A 41 19.53 -6.07 -5.40
N LYS A 42 19.26 -7.34 -5.67
CA LYS A 42 18.90 -7.83 -7.02
C LYS A 42 17.58 -7.23 -7.49
N LEU A 43 16.58 -7.17 -6.62
CA LEU A 43 15.29 -6.57 -6.93
C LEU A 43 15.44 -5.08 -7.27
N LEU A 44 16.26 -4.34 -6.51
CA LEU A 44 16.49 -2.91 -6.74
C LEU A 44 17.41 -2.61 -7.93
N GLN A 45 18.30 -3.53 -8.31
CA GLN A 45 19.10 -3.42 -9.54
C GLN A 45 18.26 -3.62 -10.80
N ASN A 46 17.23 -4.46 -10.73
CA ASN A 46 16.30 -4.74 -11.79
C ASN A 46 14.86 -4.55 -11.28
N PRO A 47 14.46 -3.32 -10.98
CA PRO A 47 13.13 -3.08 -10.44
C PRO A 47 12.07 -3.47 -11.47
N PRO A 48 10.90 -3.94 -11.02
CA PRO A 48 9.80 -4.25 -11.90
C PRO A 48 9.46 -3.06 -12.80
N THR A 49 9.30 -3.32 -14.09
CA THR A 49 9.02 -2.28 -15.07
C THR A 49 7.55 -1.90 -15.05
N LEU A 50 7.29 -0.60 -14.97
CA LEU A 50 5.94 -0.07 -15.14
C LEU A 50 5.57 -0.05 -16.64
N PRO A 51 4.29 -0.26 -17.00
CA PRO A 51 3.82 -0.24 -18.40
C PRO A 51 3.74 1.18 -18.97
N PHE A 52 4.36 2.16 -18.31
CA PHE A 52 4.40 3.56 -18.70
C PHE A 52 5.69 4.21 -18.19
N GLU A 53 5.94 5.44 -18.62
CA GLU A 53 7.14 6.21 -18.24
C GLU A 53 7.23 6.37 -16.71
N PRO A 54 8.33 5.95 -16.04
CA PRO A 54 8.45 6.00 -14.57
C PRO A 54 8.30 7.42 -13.98
N LYS A 55 8.56 8.45 -14.77
CA LYS A 55 8.41 9.86 -14.36
C LYS A 55 6.95 10.29 -14.19
N LEU A 56 6.00 9.51 -14.71
CA LEU A 56 4.58 9.87 -14.66
C LEU A 56 4.04 9.88 -13.23
N LEU A 57 4.38 8.88 -12.42
CA LEU A 57 3.90 8.80 -11.04
C LEU A 57 4.38 9.99 -10.17
N PRO A 58 5.69 10.28 -10.07
CA PRO A 58 6.15 11.45 -9.32
C PRO A 58 5.55 12.76 -9.83
N LEU A 59 5.37 12.90 -11.15
CA LEU A 59 4.75 14.09 -11.71
C LEU A 59 3.28 14.22 -11.30
N LEU A 60 2.52 13.13 -11.32
CA LEU A 60 1.11 13.13 -10.90
C LEU A 60 0.97 13.51 -9.42
N PHE A 61 1.86 13.06 -8.55
CA PHE A 61 1.91 13.50 -7.16
C PHE A 61 2.27 14.98 -7.06
N ALA A 62 3.28 15.45 -7.81
CA ALA A 62 3.70 16.84 -7.79
C ALA A 62 2.59 17.79 -8.25
N VAL A 63 1.85 17.50 -9.33
CA VAL A 63 0.80 18.40 -9.87
C VAL A 63 -0.44 18.45 -9.01
N THR A 64 -0.63 17.49 -8.09
CA THR A 64 -1.78 17.47 -7.18
C THR A 64 -1.49 18.09 -5.82
N GLN A 65 -0.25 18.51 -5.55
CA GLN A 65 0.13 19.24 -4.35
C GLN A 65 -0.16 20.74 -4.48
N GLU A 66 -0.56 21.36 -3.39
CA GLU A 66 -0.76 22.81 -3.34
C GLU A 66 0.55 23.57 -3.66
N GLY A 67 0.43 24.60 -4.47
CA GLY A 67 1.59 25.42 -4.89
C GLY A 67 2.46 24.78 -5.98
N SER A 68 2.06 23.66 -6.56
CA SER A 68 2.82 23.02 -7.64
C SER A 68 2.85 23.85 -8.91
N ASN A 69 4.05 23.99 -9.51
CA ASN A 69 4.25 24.57 -10.85
C ASN A 69 4.14 23.54 -11.98
N ALA A 70 3.87 22.27 -11.67
CA ALA A 70 3.73 21.22 -12.68
C ALA A 70 2.41 21.40 -13.47
N SER A 71 2.45 21.14 -14.77
CA SER A 71 1.32 21.41 -15.66
C SER A 71 0.59 20.13 -16.07
N VAL A 72 -0.74 20.24 -16.24
CA VAL A 72 -1.57 19.17 -16.85
C VAL A 72 -1.02 18.75 -18.21
N ARG A 73 -0.47 19.69 -18.98
CA ARG A 73 0.13 19.42 -20.29
C ARG A 73 1.31 18.43 -20.19
N SER A 74 2.11 18.53 -19.14
CA SER A 74 3.22 17.58 -18.92
C SER A 74 2.71 16.16 -18.59
N VAL A 75 1.60 16.04 -17.87
CA VAL A 75 0.92 14.77 -17.60
C VAL A 75 0.38 14.16 -18.90
N VAL A 76 -0.32 14.95 -19.72
CA VAL A 76 -0.81 14.51 -21.04
C VAL A 76 0.32 13.95 -21.89
N ALA A 77 1.43 14.69 -22.01
CA ALA A 77 2.58 14.28 -22.83
C ALA A 77 3.24 12.97 -22.39
N LEU A 78 3.16 12.63 -21.08
CA LEU A 78 3.65 11.35 -20.58
C LEU A 78 2.64 10.21 -20.78
N ILE A 79 1.35 10.49 -20.63
CA ILE A 79 0.28 9.49 -20.89
C ILE A 79 0.24 9.11 -22.37
N GLU A 80 0.44 10.06 -23.29
CA GLU A 80 0.49 9.83 -24.74
C GLU A 80 1.56 8.83 -25.18
N LYS A 81 2.65 8.70 -24.39
CA LYS A 81 3.72 7.71 -24.65
C LYS A 81 3.30 6.26 -24.38
N SER A 82 2.19 6.05 -23.66
CA SER A 82 1.66 4.72 -23.35
C SER A 82 0.27 4.56 -23.99
N PRO A 83 0.16 3.90 -25.16
CA PRO A 83 -1.13 3.72 -25.85
C PRO A 83 -2.17 3.04 -24.97
N ARG A 84 -1.75 2.08 -24.15
CA ARG A 84 -2.63 1.37 -23.22
C ARG A 84 -3.20 2.31 -22.17
N LEU A 85 -2.36 3.16 -21.56
CA LEU A 85 -2.80 4.12 -20.57
C LEU A 85 -3.69 5.20 -21.18
N ALA A 86 -3.34 5.70 -22.36
CA ALA A 86 -4.13 6.67 -23.10
C ALA A 86 -5.54 6.15 -23.41
N THR A 87 -5.62 4.90 -23.90
CA THR A 87 -6.90 4.23 -24.16
C THR A 87 -7.71 4.08 -22.89
N ARG A 88 -7.11 3.66 -21.77
CA ARG A 88 -7.82 3.49 -20.51
C ARG A 88 -8.35 4.81 -19.97
N VAL A 89 -7.57 5.89 -20.01
CA VAL A 89 -8.01 7.23 -19.61
C VAL A 89 -9.23 7.68 -20.43
N LEU A 90 -9.19 7.51 -21.76
CA LEU A 90 -10.32 7.86 -22.61
C LEU A 90 -11.54 6.97 -22.34
N THR A 91 -11.36 5.67 -22.12
CA THR A 91 -12.44 4.74 -21.80
C THR A 91 -13.14 5.12 -20.51
N VAL A 92 -12.38 5.38 -19.43
CA VAL A 92 -12.95 5.77 -18.15
C VAL A 92 -13.65 7.11 -18.22
N ALA A 93 -13.05 8.11 -18.85
CA ALA A 93 -13.68 9.42 -19.04
C ALA A 93 -15.01 9.34 -19.84
N ASN A 94 -15.13 8.37 -20.73
CA ASN A 94 -16.35 8.14 -21.53
C ASN A 94 -17.32 7.13 -20.90
N SER A 95 -17.07 6.68 -19.68
CA SER A 95 -17.99 5.79 -18.96
C SER A 95 -19.26 6.52 -18.52
N ALA A 96 -20.30 5.75 -18.24
CA ALA A 96 -21.58 6.28 -17.76
C ALA A 96 -21.44 7.09 -16.44
N ALA A 97 -20.39 6.83 -15.66
CA ALA A 97 -20.14 7.52 -14.41
C ALA A 97 -19.95 9.04 -14.57
N TYR A 98 -19.49 9.50 -15.74
CA TYR A 98 -19.30 10.93 -16.02
C TYR A 98 -20.48 11.57 -16.74
N GLY A 99 -21.50 10.81 -17.15
CA GLY A 99 -22.76 11.33 -17.69
C GLY A 99 -22.61 12.25 -18.93
N LEU A 100 -21.60 12.01 -19.76
CA LEU A 100 -21.29 12.88 -20.88
C LEU A 100 -22.30 12.72 -22.04
N GLU A 101 -22.82 13.80 -22.51
CA GLU A 101 -23.70 13.83 -23.72
C GLU A 101 -22.91 13.43 -24.99
N PHE A 102 -21.67 13.87 -25.11
CA PHE A 102 -20.79 13.57 -26.24
C PHE A 102 -19.48 12.93 -25.78
N LYS A 103 -19.02 11.95 -26.57
CA LYS A 103 -17.75 11.26 -26.29
C LYS A 103 -16.56 12.20 -26.42
N VAL A 104 -15.62 12.02 -25.48
CA VAL A 104 -14.33 12.73 -25.44
C VAL A 104 -13.29 11.92 -26.21
N SER A 105 -12.59 12.59 -27.12
CA SER A 105 -11.57 11.99 -27.98
C SER A 105 -10.14 12.45 -27.69
N THR A 106 -9.96 13.43 -26.80
CA THR A 106 -8.62 13.96 -26.46
C THR A 106 -8.29 13.72 -25.00
N LEU A 107 -7.04 13.36 -24.71
CA LEU A 107 -6.55 13.14 -23.35
C LEU A 107 -6.67 14.39 -22.48
N GLN A 108 -6.39 15.56 -23.06
CA GLN A 108 -6.51 16.82 -22.31
C GLN A 108 -7.94 17.05 -21.81
N ARG A 109 -8.94 16.79 -22.65
CA ARG A 109 -10.36 16.93 -22.26
C ARG A 109 -10.77 15.84 -21.25
N ALA A 110 -10.33 14.60 -21.46
CA ALA A 110 -10.56 13.50 -20.54
C ALA A 110 -10.01 13.82 -19.14
N ILE A 111 -8.75 14.26 -19.06
CA ILE A 111 -8.11 14.64 -17.80
C ILE A 111 -8.80 15.85 -17.14
N SER A 112 -9.27 16.81 -17.93
CA SER A 112 -10.02 17.97 -17.39
C SER A 112 -11.37 17.55 -16.77
N ILE A 113 -12.01 16.52 -17.32
CA ILE A 113 -13.29 15.99 -16.81
C ILE A 113 -13.06 15.11 -15.57
N MET A 114 -12.12 14.20 -15.64
CA MET A 114 -11.80 13.28 -14.53
C MET A 114 -11.14 13.99 -13.35
N GLY A 115 -10.33 15.00 -13.63
CA GLY A 115 -9.41 15.60 -12.65
C GLY A 115 -8.14 14.80 -12.48
N LEU A 116 -7.08 15.48 -12.05
CA LEU A 116 -5.74 14.89 -11.89
C LEU A 116 -5.69 13.80 -10.81
N ARG A 117 -6.53 13.91 -9.77
CA ARG A 117 -6.59 12.92 -8.68
C ARG A 117 -7.07 11.57 -9.20
N GLU A 118 -8.17 11.55 -9.97
CA GLU A 118 -8.70 10.33 -10.58
C GLU A 118 -7.73 9.74 -11.62
N VAL A 119 -7.08 10.59 -12.40
CA VAL A 119 -6.05 10.15 -13.35
C VAL A 119 -4.87 9.49 -12.62
N ARG A 120 -4.45 10.02 -11.47
CA ARG A 120 -3.40 9.42 -10.64
C ARG A 120 -3.77 8.02 -10.17
N LEU A 121 -4.99 7.85 -9.64
CA LEU A 121 -5.50 6.54 -9.22
C LEU A 121 -5.56 5.56 -10.40
N LEU A 122 -6.09 6.01 -11.54
CA LEU A 122 -6.16 5.18 -12.75
C LEU A 122 -4.78 4.74 -13.23
N VAL A 123 -3.78 5.63 -13.22
CA VAL A 123 -2.40 5.29 -13.61
C VAL A 123 -1.82 4.21 -12.68
N LEU A 124 -2.03 4.35 -11.37
CA LEU A 124 -1.60 3.36 -10.40
C LEU A 124 -2.29 2.01 -10.62
N MET A 125 -3.61 2.00 -10.80
CA MET A 125 -4.38 0.78 -11.08
C MET A 125 -3.92 0.08 -12.36
N VAL A 126 -3.70 0.83 -13.44
CA VAL A 126 -3.17 0.28 -14.70
C VAL A 126 -1.76 -0.29 -14.51
N GLY A 127 -0.92 0.39 -13.74
CA GLY A 127 0.43 -0.09 -13.39
C GLY A 127 0.39 -1.41 -12.65
N MET A 128 -0.39 -1.46 -11.58
CA MET A 128 -0.56 -2.64 -10.73
C MET A 128 -1.14 -3.84 -11.50
N SER A 129 -2.25 -3.62 -12.24
CA SER A 129 -2.90 -4.67 -13.04
C SER A 129 -1.96 -5.25 -14.10
N SER A 130 -1.14 -4.40 -14.73
CA SER A 130 -0.17 -4.86 -15.72
C SER A 130 0.91 -5.69 -15.08
N PHE A 131 1.41 -5.22 -13.94
CA PHE A 131 2.47 -5.90 -13.22
C PHE A 131 2.02 -7.29 -12.73
N ILE A 132 0.84 -7.39 -12.09
CA ILE A 132 0.29 -8.67 -11.63
C ILE A 132 0.10 -9.66 -12.78
N ARG A 133 -0.35 -9.18 -13.95
CA ARG A 133 -0.58 -10.02 -15.11
C ARG A 133 0.72 -10.54 -15.76
N GLU A 134 1.78 -9.73 -15.73
CA GLU A 134 3.09 -10.08 -16.30
C GLU A 134 3.95 -10.85 -15.30
N ALA A 135 3.67 -10.76 -14.00
CA ALA A 135 4.35 -11.51 -12.96
C ALA A 135 4.04 -13.01 -13.07
N GLN A 136 5.10 -13.84 -13.02
CA GLN A 136 4.96 -15.30 -12.93
C GLN A 136 4.67 -15.67 -11.47
N LEU A 137 3.42 -15.44 -11.04
CA LEU A 137 3.00 -15.75 -9.69
C LEU A 137 2.78 -17.26 -9.49
N PRO A 138 3.11 -17.82 -8.31
CA PRO A 138 2.81 -19.21 -7.98
C PRO A 138 1.30 -19.43 -7.95
N LYS A 139 0.88 -20.68 -8.20
CA LYS A 139 -0.55 -21.05 -8.22
C LYS A 139 -1.27 -20.86 -6.88
N SER A 140 -0.53 -20.87 -5.79
CA SER A 140 -1.03 -20.57 -4.43
C SER A 140 -1.34 -19.09 -4.21
N PHE A 141 -0.89 -18.20 -5.09
CA PHE A 141 -1.19 -16.76 -4.98
C PHE A 141 -2.61 -16.47 -5.49
N ASP A 142 -3.53 -16.28 -4.56
CA ASP A 142 -4.92 -15.91 -4.90
C ASP A 142 -4.99 -14.42 -5.29
N THR A 143 -4.90 -14.16 -6.59
CA THR A 143 -4.95 -12.81 -7.14
C THR A 143 -6.29 -12.11 -6.89
N ALA A 144 -7.41 -12.84 -6.88
CA ALA A 144 -8.73 -12.25 -6.65
C ALA A 144 -8.90 -11.82 -5.18
N ALA A 145 -8.53 -12.69 -4.24
CA ALA A 145 -8.52 -12.36 -2.82
C ALA A 145 -7.56 -11.19 -2.52
N PHE A 146 -6.38 -11.18 -3.16
CA PHE A 146 -5.41 -10.11 -3.03
C PHE A 146 -5.98 -8.75 -3.48
N TRP A 147 -6.59 -8.67 -4.67
CA TRP A 147 -7.24 -7.45 -5.15
C TRP A 147 -8.36 -6.97 -4.25
N LYS A 148 -9.20 -7.92 -3.80
CA LYS A 148 -10.28 -7.62 -2.88
C LYS A 148 -9.74 -6.98 -1.60
N HIS A 149 -8.69 -7.57 -1.01
CA HIS A 149 -8.05 -7.05 0.19
C HIS A 149 -7.51 -5.63 -0.02
N LEU A 150 -6.76 -5.39 -1.11
CA LEU A 150 -6.22 -4.05 -1.42
C LEU A 150 -7.32 -2.99 -1.50
N LEU A 151 -8.44 -3.29 -2.15
CA LEU A 151 -9.55 -2.35 -2.28
C LEU A 151 -10.25 -2.07 -0.95
N PHE A 152 -10.41 -3.09 -0.11
CA PHE A 152 -10.96 -2.90 1.23
C PHE A 152 -10.06 -2.01 2.06
N VAL A 153 -8.76 -2.32 2.14
CA VAL A 153 -7.79 -1.51 2.88
C VAL A 153 -7.73 -0.08 2.35
N ALA A 154 -7.70 0.11 1.03
CA ALA A 154 -7.70 1.43 0.42
C ALA A 154 -8.92 2.27 0.82
N THR A 155 -10.11 1.67 0.78
CA THR A 155 -11.34 2.40 1.11
C THR A 155 -11.43 2.70 2.60
N ILE A 156 -11.07 1.74 3.45
CA ILE A 156 -11.03 1.95 4.90
C ILE A 156 -9.99 3.04 5.25
N ALA A 157 -8.80 3.01 4.64
CA ALA A 157 -7.77 4.03 4.86
C ALA A 157 -8.26 5.43 4.48
N ARG A 158 -8.94 5.57 3.33
CA ARG A 158 -9.59 6.83 2.93
C ARG A 158 -10.62 7.28 3.96
N THR A 159 -11.50 6.38 4.38
CA THR A 159 -12.53 6.67 5.39
C THR A 159 -11.93 7.11 6.72
N LEU A 160 -10.88 6.42 7.18
CA LEU A 160 -10.16 6.81 8.39
C LEU A 160 -9.52 8.19 8.25
N ALA A 161 -8.92 8.49 7.11
CA ALA A 161 -8.31 9.80 6.87
C ALA A 161 -9.36 10.93 6.81
N ASP A 162 -10.55 10.68 6.25
CA ASP A 162 -11.67 11.63 6.28
C ASP A 162 -12.15 11.89 7.70
N VAL A 163 -12.34 10.83 8.50
CA VAL A 163 -12.87 10.91 9.86
C VAL A 163 -11.86 11.52 10.83
N LEU A 164 -10.57 11.21 10.67
CA LEU A 164 -9.51 11.67 11.57
C LEU A 164 -8.91 13.04 11.19
N GLY A 165 -8.97 13.40 9.91
CA GLY A 165 -8.25 14.56 9.34
C GLY A 165 -9.03 15.87 9.24
N GLY A 166 -10.35 15.89 9.46
CA GLY A 166 -11.17 17.11 9.38
C GLY A 166 -10.94 18.11 10.55
N ASP A 167 -11.18 19.39 10.33
CA ASP A 167 -11.12 20.43 11.39
C ASP A 167 -12.08 20.13 12.56
N ASN A 168 -13.13 19.34 12.31
CA ASN A 168 -14.03 18.72 13.28
C ASN A 168 -13.75 17.23 13.48
N GLY A 169 -12.53 16.79 13.18
CA GLY A 169 -12.16 15.39 13.23
C GLY A 169 -12.51 14.77 14.57
N VAL A 170 -12.99 13.54 14.50
CA VAL A 170 -13.47 12.72 15.63
C VAL A 170 -12.35 12.43 16.65
N CYS A 171 -11.09 12.68 16.30
CA CYS A 171 -9.99 12.87 17.23
C CYS A 171 -9.98 14.33 17.69
N GLY A 172 -10.47 14.61 18.89
CA GLY A 172 -10.38 15.95 19.48
C GLY A 172 -8.93 16.46 19.43
N ALA A 173 -8.75 17.75 19.16
CA ALA A 173 -7.43 18.41 19.03
C ALA A 173 -6.47 18.15 20.21
N SER A 174 -6.98 17.65 21.34
CA SER A 174 -6.24 17.27 22.56
C SER A 174 -5.80 15.80 22.59
N ALA A 175 -6.41 14.92 21.79
CA ALA A 175 -6.19 13.48 21.88
C ALA A 175 -4.92 13.01 21.13
N CYS A 176 -4.52 13.74 20.11
CA CYS A 176 -3.34 13.38 19.29
C CYS A 176 -2.07 14.11 19.76
N ALA A 177 -1.77 14.15 21.05
CA ALA A 177 -0.56 14.67 21.73
C ALA A 177 0.62 15.10 20.81
N GLY A 178 0.37 16.00 19.81
CA GLY A 178 1.38 16.52 18.90
C GLY A 178 1.57 15.75 17.58
N GLU A 179 0.92 14.61 17.36
CA GLU A 179 1.00 13.84 16.11
C GLU A 179 -0.23 14.15 15.23
N ARG A 180 -0.06 14.99 14.22
CA ARG A 180 -1.12 15.35 13.28
C ARG A 180 -1.07 14.48 12.03
N LEU A 181 -2.22 13.96 11.61
CA LEU A 181 -2.37 13.34 10.30
C LEU A 181 -2.16 14.40 9.21
N VAL A 182 -1.18 14.20 8.34
CA VAL A 182 -0.91 15.11 7.20
C VAL A 182 -1.34 14.52 5.86
N MET A 183 -1.54 13.20 5.81
CA MET A 183 -2.00 12.49 4.62
C MET A 183 -3.45 12.83 4.31
N VAL A 184 -3.72 13.29 3.10
CA VAL A 184 -5.09 13.53 2.64
C VAL A 184 -5.79 12.20 2.29
N PRO A 185 -7.15 12.14 2.31
CA PRO A 185 -7.90 10.90 2.09
C PRO A 185 -7.54 10.15 0.81
N ASP A 186 -7.26 10.86 -0.29
CA ASP A 186 -6.83 10.24 -1.55
C ASP A 186 -5.43 9.61 -1.47
N GLU A 187 -4.55 10.17 -0.67
CA GLU A 187 -3.21 9.57 -0.42
C GLU A 187 -3.34 8.35 0.47
N ALA A 188 -4.22 8.38 1.46
CA ALA A 188 -4.54 7.23 2.30
C ALA A 188 -5.12 6.07 1.47
N TYR A 189 -6.01 6.38 0.52
CA TYR A 189 -6.50 5.40 -0.45
C TYR A 189 -5.36 4.75 -1.23
N ILE A 190 -4.43 5.56 -1.74
CA ILE A 190 -3.26 5.07 -2.49
C ILE A 190 -2.35 4.23 -1.60
N ALA A 191 -2.08 4.67 -0.38
CA ALA A 191 -1.28 3.90 0.58
C ALA A 191 -1.92 2.54 0.85
N GLY A 192 -3.24 2.49 1.07
CA GLY A 192 -4.00 1.25 1.24
C GLY A 192 -3.97 0.36 0.00
N LEU A 193 -4.05 0.93 -1.21
CA LEU A 193 -3.97 0.17 -2.46
C LEU A 193 -2.58 -0.45 -2.70
N LEU A 194 -1.53 0.16 -2.18
CA LEU A 194 -0.14 -0.23 -2.42
C LEU A 194 0.52 -0.97 -1.25
N HIS A 195 -0.13 -1.04 -0.06
CA HIS A 195 0.53 -1.50 1.16
C HIS A 195 1.13 -2.91 1.05
N ASP A 196 0.45 -3.78 0.35
CA ASP A 196 0.79 -5.20 0.18
C ASP A 196 1.49 -5.52 -1.15
N VAL A 197 1.82 -4.53 -1.99
CA VAL A 197 2.43 -4.76 -3.31
C VAL A 197 3.74 -5.56 -3.22
N GLY A 198 4.43 -5.49 -2.10
CA GLY A 198 5.63 -6.28 -1.83
C GLY A 198 5.41 -7.79 -1.87
N LYS A 199 4.20 -8.28 -1.56
CA LYS A 199 3.82 -9.69 -1.70
C LYS A 199 3.95 -10.19 -3.13
N ILE A 200 3.57 -9.35 -4.12
CA ILE A 200 3.70 -9.69 -5.53
C ILE A 200 5.18 -9.83 -5.90
N PHE A 201 6.02 -8.87 -5.46
CA PHE A 201 7.45 -8.90 -5.75
C PHE A 201 8.14 -10.08 -5.09
N PHE A 202 7.75 -10.41 -3.87
CA PHE A 202 8.26 -11.58 -3.15
C PHE A 202 7.83 -12.88 -3.83
N ALA A 203 6.54 -13.07 -4.08
CA ALA A 203 6.00 -14.28 -4.70
C ALA A 203 6.57 -14.53 -6.11
N ALA A 204 6.71 -13.48 -6.92
CA ALA A 204 7.27 -13.59 -8.27
C ALA A 204 8.78 -13.89 -8.27
N ALA A 205 9.54 -13.29 -7.34
CA ALA A 205 11.00 -13.45 -7.32
C ALA A 205 11.47 -14.68 -6.55
N ARG A 206 10.70 -15.14 -5.56
CA ARG A 206 11.03 -16.29 -4.70
C ARG A 206 9.79 -17.17 -4.45
N PRO A 207 9.25 -17.79 -5.50
CA PRO A 207 8.09 -18.67 -5.35
C PRO A 207 8.35 -19.85 -4.40
N ASP A 208 9.59 -20.28 -4.28
CA ASP A 208 10.02 -21.33 -3.34
C ASP A 208 9.86 -20.92 -1.87
N LEU A 209 10.15 -19.68 -1.54
CA LEU A 209 9.97 -19.16 -0.18
C LEU A 209 8.52 -18.74 0.08
N TRP A 210 7.81 -18.26 -0.94
CA TRP A 210 6.39 -17.93 -0.86
C TRP A 210 5.56 -19.14 -0.39
N GLU A 211 5.79 -20.32 -1.01
CA GLU A 211 5.09 -21.55 -0.59
C GLU A 211 5.40 -21.92 0.87
N LYS A 212 6.66 -21.78 1.29
CA LYS A 212 7.05 -22.04 2.68
C LYS A 212 6.43 -21.05 3.67
N THR A 213 6.28 -19.77 3.30
CA THR A 213 5.58 -18.80 4.16
C THR A 213 4.12 -19.18 4.33
N ALA A 214 3.43 -19.57 3.27
CA ALA A 214 2.05 -20.02 3.32
C ALA A 214 1.87 -21.29 4.19
N GLU A 215 2.79 -22.25 4.08
CA GLU A 215 2.81 -23.43 4.95
C GLU A 215 3.01 -23.05 6.43
N MET A 216 3.93 -22.12 6.71
CA MET A 216 4.21 -21.64 8.07
C MET A 216 3.03 -20.88 8.67
N GLU A 217 2.39 -19.98 7.91
CA GLU A 217 1.18 -19.27 8.35
C GLU A 217 0.10 -20.23 8.84
N GLN A 218 -0.12 -21.33 8.09
CA GLN A 218 -1.12 -22.34 8.44
C GLN A 218 -0.69 -23.20 9.64
N ALA A 219 0.58 -23.61 9.69
CA ALA A 219 1.08 -24.52 10.73
C ALA A 219 1.23 -23.83 12.09
N GLU A 220 1.67 -22.58 12.11
CA GLU A 220 1.98 -21.84 13.34
C GLU A 220 0.88 -20.82 13.69
N ASN A 221 -0.14 -20.65 12.83
CA ASN A 221 -1.21 -19.65 12.98
C ASN A 221 -0.64 -18.24 13.23
N CYS A 222 0.42 -17.89 12.50
CA CYS A 222 1.09 -16.60 12.56
C CYS A 222 0.64 -15.68 11.40
N GLY A 223 0.99 -14.39 11.49
CA GLY A 223 0.72 -13.43 10.41
C GLY A 223 1.70 -13.57 9.24
N SER A 224 1.29 -13.12 8.05
CA SER A 224 2.14 -13.18 6.84
C SER A 224 3.48 -12.45 7.02
N SER A 225 3.49 -11.27 7.64
CA SER A 225 4.71 -10.51 7.94
C SER A 225 5.70 -11.29 8.84
N GLU A 226 5.19 -12.02 9.83
CA GLU A 226 6.01 -12.87 10.70
C GLU A 226 6.61 -14.04 9.94
N ALA A 227 5.80 -14.75 9.14
CA ALA A 227 6.25 -15.88 8.33
C ALA A 227 7.28 -15.44 7.27
N GLU A 228 7.04 -14.31 6.59
CA GLU A 228 7.98 -13.72 5.62
C GLU A 228 9.30 -13.33 6.29
N THR A 229 9.24 -12.68 7.44
CA THR A 229 10.44 -12.30 8.20
C THR A 229 11.23 -13.52 8.65
N ALA A 230 10.57 -14.59 9.05
CA ALA A 230 11.23 -15.85 9.43
C ALA A 230 11.91 -16.53 8.23
N GLN A 231 11.28 -16.52 7.03
CA GLN A 231 11.78 -17.20 5.83
C GLN A 231 12.77 -16.34 5.02
N LEU A 232 12.52 -15.03 4.92
CA LEU A 232 13.27 -14.11 4.06
C LEU A 232 14.10 -13.09 4.85
N GLY A 233 13.88 -12.93 6.17
CA GLY A 233 14.53 -11.91 7.00
C GLY A 233 14.01 -10.49 6.77
N MET A 234 12.90 -10.34 6.04
CA MET A 234 12.18 -9.09 5.81
C MET A 234 10.74 -9.38 5.39
N ASP A 235 9.84 -8.44 5.64
CA ASP A 235 8.45 -8.56 5.22
C ASP A 235 8.15 -7.83 3.89
N HIS A 236 6.93 -8.03 3.39
CA HIS A 236 6.44 -7.39 2.17
C HIS A 236 6.33 -5.87 2.28
N GLY A 237 6.13 -5.31 3.48
CA GLY A 237 6.11 -3.86 3.70
C GLY A 237 7.43 -3.22 3.29
N LEU A 238 8.54 -3.77 3.77
CA LEU A 238 9.90 -3.31 3.41
C LEU A 238 10.18 -3.51 1.91
N ILE A 239 9.81 -4.67 1.34
CA ILE A 239 10.04 -4.97 -0.08
C ILE A 239 9.27 -3.96 -0.96
N GLY A 240 8.00 -3.76 -0.67
CA GLY A 240 7.13 -2.83 -1.40
C GLY A 240 7.64 -1.39 -1.33
N ALA A 241 7.94 -0.91 -0.12
CA ALA A 241 8.47 0.44 0.10
C ALA A 241 9.79 0.67 -0.64
N ALA A 242 10.69 -0.32 -0.65
CA ALA A 242 11.97 -0.21 -1.36
C ALA A 242 11.79 -0.07 -2.88
N VAL A 243 10.88 -0.83 -3.49
CA VAL A 243 10.55 -0.70 -4.92
C VAL A 243 9.88 0.64 -5.21
N MET A 244 8.91 1.06 -4.39
CA MET A 244 8.24 2.36 -4.56
C MET A 244 9.20 3.54 -4.42
N HIS A 245 10.21 3.42 -3.56
CA HIS A 245 11.28 4.42 -3.47
C HIS A 245 12.08 4.53 -4.78
N GLN A 246 12.34 3.40 -5.48
CA GLN A 246 12.95 3.43 -6.82
C GLN A 246 12.03 4.11 -7.84
N TRP A 247 10.72 3.97 -7.71
CA TRP A 247 9.74 4.69 -8.52
C TRP A 247 9.57 6.16 -8.08
N LYS A 248 10.33 6.61 -7.07
CA LYS A 248 10.33 7.98 -6.53
C LYS A 248 8.95 8.40 -6.00
N LEU A 249 8.23 7.49 -5.39
CA LEU A 249 7.03 7.84 -4.64
C LEU A 249 7.40 8.61 -3.36
N PRO A 250 6.54 9.54 -2.91
CA PRO A 250 6.83 10.39 -1.76
C PRO A 250 6.87 9.58 -0.45
N LEU A 251 7.66 10.08 0.51
CA LEU A 251 7.88 9.42 1.80
C LEU A 251 6.59 9.27 2.62
N VAL A 252 5.64 10.20 2.47
CA VAL A 252 4.31 10.13 3.09
C VAL A 252 3.55 8.85 2.74
N LEU A 253 3.87 8.20 1.63
CA LEU A 253 3.33 6.89 1.25
C LEU A 253 4.27 5.75 1.65
N THR A 254 5.57 5.90 1.36
CA THR A 254 6.50 4.76 1.48
C THR A 254 6.86 4.41 2.93
N GLU A 255 6.90 5.36 3.87
CA GLU A 255 7.14 5.06 5.27
C GLU A 255 5.96 4.33 5.93
N PRO A 256 4.69 4.77 5.79
CA PRO A 256 3.54 4.01 6.27
C PRO A 256 3.44 2.60 5.68
N ILE A 257 3.68 2.45 4.38
CA ILE A 257 3.68 1.15 3.71
C ILE A 257 4.76 0.22 4.27
N ASN A 258 5.96 0.75 4.51
CA ASN A 258 7.04 -0.03 5.13
C ASN A 258 6.69 -0.52 6.54
N LEU A 259 5.95 0.29 7.29
CA LEU A 259 5.80 0.10 8.74
C LEU A 259 4.35 -0.21 9.18
N HIS A 260 3.47 -0.62 8.25
CA HIS A 260 2.08 -0.90 8.60
C HIS A 260 1.88 -2.12 9.51
N HIS A 261 2.90 -2.98 9.63
CA HIS A 261 2.93 -4.07 10.62
C HIS A 261 3.64 -3.69 11.94
N SER A 262 4.37 -2.57 11.96
CA SER A 262 5.12 -2.08 13.12
C SER A 262 5.08 -0.55 13.17
N PRO A 263 3.88 0.04 13.29
CA PRO A 263 3.68 1.49 13.17
C PRO A 263 4.39 2.31 14.25
N GLU A 264 4.74 1.69 15.38
CA GLU A 264 5.52 2.30 16.47
C GLU A 264 6.96 2.65 16.05
N LEU A 265 7.48 2.00 15.00
CA LEU A 265 8.82 2.26 14.45
C LEU A 265 8.85 3.46 13.49
N ALA A 266 7.69 3.97 13.07
CA ALA A 266 7.62 5.13 12.19
C ALA A 266 8.19 6.38 12.89
N THR A 267 8.94 7.18 12.14
CA THR A 267 9.64 8.35 12.69
C THR A 267 9.06 9.67 12.19
N THR A 268 8.62 9.73 10.95
CA THR A 268 8.13 10.94 10.31
C THR A 268 6.61 10.93 10.18
N TYR A 269 6.04 9.82 9.69
CA TYR A 269 4.62 9.65 9.36
C TYR A 269 3.97 8.61 10.26
N LYS A 270 4.07 8.82 11.58
CA LYS A 270 3.56 7.87 12.59
C LYS A 270 2.05 7.69 12.55
N MET A 271 1.31 8.80 12.40
CA MET A 271 -0.15 8.75 12.31
C MET A 271 -0.60 8.02 11.06
N GLU A 272 0.09 8.23 9.96
CA GLU A 272 -0.17 7.56 8.69
C GLU A 272 0.13 6.06 8.77
N ALA A 273 1.22 5.67 9.44
CA ALA A 273 1.55 4.27 9.68
C ALA A 273 0.50 3.58 10.57
N ARG A 274 0.05 4.24 11.64
CA ARG A 274 -1.05 3.76 12.50
C ARG A 274 -2.37 3.66 11.75
N LEU A 275 -2.69 4.67 10.95
CA LEU A 275 -3.88 4.67 10.11
C LEU A 275 -3.88 3.49 9.16
N LEU A 276 -2.76 3.24 8.49
CA LEU A 276 -2.65 2.13 7.54
C LEU A 276 -2.69 0.77 8.25
N ALA A 277 -2.05 0.63 9.41
CA ALA A 277 -2.15 -0.55 10.28
C ALA A 277 -3.61 -0.81 10.72
N ALA A 278 -4.32 0.24 11.14
CA ALA A 278 -5.73 0.16 11.49
C ALA A 278 -6.57 -0.29 10.28
N ALA A 279 -6.37 0.33 9.11
CA ALA A 279 -7.10 -0.01 7.89
C ALA A 279 -6.89 -1.48 7.50
N ASN A 280 -5.65 -1.97 7.57
CA ASN A 280 -5.31 -3.36 7.29
C ASN A 280 -5.99 -4.32 8.29
N ALA A 281 -5.90 -4.04 9.59
CA ALA A 281 -6.53 -4.84 10.64
C ALA A 281 -8.06 -4.88 10.49
N LEU A 282 -8.69 -3.74 10.19
CA LEU A 282 -10.13 -3.62 10.01
C LEU A 282 -10.63 -4.36 8.74
N ALA A 283 -9.83 -4.40 7.68
CA ALA A 283 -10.16 -5.13 6.46
C ALA A 283 -10.27 -6.65 6.66
N HIS A 284 -9.61 -7.19 7.68
CA HIS A 284 -9.71 -8.60 8.08
C HIS A 284 -10.87 -8.89 9.03
N CYS A 285 -11.55 -7.85 9.56
CA CYS A 285 -12.69 -8.04 10.41
C CYS A 285 -13.95 -8.41 9.60
N SER A 286 -14.79 -9.29 10.16
CA SER A 286 -16.15 -9.44 9.71
C SER A 286 -16.93 -8.13 9.91
N HIS A 287 -18.05 -7.93 9.19
CA HIS A 287 -18.90 -6.72 9.27
C HIS A 287 -19.61 -6.61 10.63
N ASP A 288 -18.87 -6.76 11.72
CA ASP A 288 -19.34 -6.71 13.10
C ASP A 288 -18.82 -5.43 13.77
N ALA A 289 -19.73 -4.49 14.07
CA ALA A 289 -19.39 -3.19 14.64
C ALA A 289 -18.60 -3.28 15.97
N PRO A 290 -18.94 -4.16 16.95
CA PRO A 290 -18.13 -4.37 18.14
C PRO A 290 -16.70 -4.78 17.85
N MET A 291 -16.49 -5.67 16.89
CA MET A 291 -15.15 -6.13 16.49
C MET A 291 -14.36 -5.02 15.80
N LEU A 292 -14.99 -4.27 14.89
CA LEU A 292 -14.39 -3.10 14.24
C LEU A 292 -13.94 -2.06 15.27
N ARG A 293 -14.80 -1.78 16.27
CA ARG A 293 -14.47 -0.85 17.35
C ARG A 293 -13.27 -1.31 18.18
N SER A 294 -13.22 -2.58 18.56
CA SER A 294 -12.11 -3.15 19.31
C SER A 294 -10.80 -3.02 18.53
N LYS A 295 -10.82 -3.44 17.27
CA LYS A 295 -9.63 -3.39 16.39
C LYS A 295 -9.18 -1.96 16.09
N ALA A 296 -10.10 -1.02 15.88
CA ALA A 296 -9.75 0.39 15.72
C ALA A 296 -9.02 0.92 16.97
N GLY A 297 -9.48 0.56 18.16
CA GLY A 297 -8.88 0.99 19.43
C GLY A 297 -7.47 0.44 19.69
N GLU A 298 -7.07 -0.67 19.05
CA GLU A 298 -5.71 -1.21 19.14
C GLU A 298 -4.67 -0.36 18.38
N HIS A 299 -5.10 0.37 17.35
CA HIS A 299 -4.18 1.07 16.43
C HIS A 299 -4.33 2.59 16.49
N LEU A 300 -5.55 3.10 16.70
CA LEU A 300 -5.81 4.53 16.71
C LEU A 300 -5.47 5.16 18.07
N PRO A 301 -5.14 6.47 18.10
CA PRO A 301 -4.82 7.17 19.33
C PRO A 301 -5.98 7.15 20.35
N GLU A 302 -5.64 7.20 21.63
CA GLU A 302 -6.62 7.41 22.69
C GLU A 302 -7.41 8.71 22.47
N GLY A 303 -8.72 8.68 22.73
CA GLY A 303 -9.61 9.83 22.56
C GLY A 303 -10.25 9.96 21.18
N CYS A 304 -9.98 9.03 20.23
CA CYS A 304 -10.78 8.92 19.02
C CYS A 304 -12.18 8.38 19.35
N ASP A 305 -13.22 8.93 18.68
CA ASP A 305 -14.57 8.37 18.75
C ASP A 305 -14.64 7.07 17.93
N LEU A 306 -14.37 5.95 18.60
CA LEU A 306 -14.34 4.62 17.97
C LEU A 306 -15.72 4.17 17.46
N ASP A 307 -16.82 4.72 17.99
CA ASP A 307 -18.16 4.42 17.51
C ASP A 307 -18.40 5.08 16.16
N ALA A 308 -18.04 6.36 16.03
CA ALA A 308 -18.10 7.06 14.74
C ALA A 308 -17.18 6.43 13.70
N VAL A 309 -15.95 6.07 14.08
CA VAL A 309 -15.00 5.35 13.20
C VAL A 309 -15.60 4.04 12.70
N SER A 310 -16.13 3.21 13.62
CA SER A 310 -16.68 1.90 13.28
C SER A 310 -17.89 2.02 12.35
N ALA A 311 -18.77 2.98 12.59
CA ALA A 311 -19.95 3.24 11.76
C ALA A 311 -19.54 3.64 10.33
N ALA A 312 -18.59 4.59 10.19
CA ALA A 312 -18.10 5.06 8.90
C ALA A 312 -17.39 3.93 8.11
N VAL A 313 -16.57 3.12 8.79
CA VAL A 313 -15.89 1.97 8.18
C VAL A 313 -16.91 0.93 7.70
N LEU A 314 -17.89 0.58 8.53
CA LEU A 314 -18.94 -0.37 8.15
C LEU A 314 -19.71 0.10 6.92
N GLU A 315 -20.13 1.37 6.89
CA GLU A 315 -20.81 1.94 5.73
C GLU A 315 -19.95 1.88 4.46
N SER A 316 -18.66 2.18 4.58
CA SER A 316 -17.73 2.14 3.44
C SER A 316 -17.53 0.71 2.91
N MET A 317 -17.46 -0.29 3.79
CA MET A 317 -17.35 -1.71 3.43
C MET A 317 -18.61 -2.21 2.70
N VAL A 318 -19.79 -1.83 3.16
CA VAL A 318 -21.06 -2.17 2.50
C VAL A 318 -21.12 -1.57 1.09
N ARG A 319 -20.76 -0.29 0.94
CA ARG A 319 -20.75 0.37 -0.40
C ARG A 319 -19.84 -0.34 -1.40
N ILE A 320 -18.64 -0.79 -0.98
CA ILE A 320 -17.75 -1.56 -1.87
C ILE A 320 -18.37 -2.87 -2.30
N GLN A 321 -19.01 -3.59 -1.37
CA GLN A 321 -19.64 -4.86 -1.69
C GLN A 321 -20.81 -4.70 -2.66
N GLU A 322 -21.63 -3.66 -2.48
CA GLU A 322 -22.75 -3.34 -3.37
C GLU A 322 -22.30 -2.88 -4.76
N ALA A 323 -21.19 -2.12 -4.84
CA ALA A 323 -20.64 -1.69 -6.12
C ALA A 323 -20.11 -2.83 -6.99
N GLY A 324 -19.84 -3.99 -6.39
CA GLY A 324 -19.32 -5.19 -7.06
C GLY A 324 -17.88 -5.02 -7.56
N PHE A 325 -17.13 -6.11 -7.59
CA PHE A 325 -15.75 -6.12 -8.12
C PHE A 325 -15.70 -6.26 -9.65
N ALA A 326 -16.83 -6.09 -10.35
CA ALA A 326 -17.01 -6.39 -11.77
C ALA A 326 -16.13 -5.57 -12.74
N GLU A 327 -15.53 -4.48 -12.29
CA GLU A 327 -14.70 -3.61 -13.14
C GLU A 327 -13.21 -3.97 -13.20
N LEU A 328 -12.75 -4.96 -12.43
CA LEU A 328 -11.33 -5.30 -12.35
C LEU A 328 -10.86 -6.31 -13.41
N ASP A 329 -11.78 -7.01 -14.06
CA ASP A 329 -11.49 -8.02 -15.09
C ASP A 329 -11.54 -7.48 -16.55
N ALA A 330 -11.77 -6.18 -16.76
CA ALA A 330 -11.92 -5.58 -18.07
C ALA A 330 -10.67 -4.81 -18.57
#